data_032696f265f181e8c2431a6de7bf180a
#
_entry.id   032696f265f181e8c2431a6de7bf180a
#
_cell.length_a   1.000
_cell.length_b   1.000
_cell.length_c   1.000
_cell.angle_alpha   90.00
_cell.angle_beta   90.00
_cell.angle_gamma   90.00
#
_symmetry.space_group_name_H-M   'P 1'
#
loop_
_entity.id
_entity.type
_entity.pdbx_description
1 polymer ?
#
loop_
_entity_poly.entity_id
_entity_poly.type
_entity_poly.pdbx_seq_one_letter_code
_entity_poly.pdbx_strand_id
1 'polypeptide(L)'
;MKKTFKIFFAFILIILIFIYITGLYLFRDRFMPRTYVNGHDFGLTKISEFEKNYEDLSKNFVLEVIAKDKKNKDKITAEEIKFEEKIGSGFVDQTPLYWPFASLVDKHYQLDTILKYDDQALTARLNSLKPVQNQSIHSTDAKIIYDKGDFKVEKEVYGDFIKRDELRQAVLGHFADKKGKLNLEEEGLYIEPNIRADSDYIKNQLESYKTLYDKKITIDFDDRKEEVTGQGIIAMYSKTDDGSLVIDEEKVTNFVEKLAAKYDTFRTSRIFNATGIGTVKVDGGIYGWITDRQKTKDEIIAALKRDEPVTIKPIYRQDAVSRTVDDVGNTYIEVDLARQKLWYYNKGNLEIETDIVSGNPTLGNGTPTGTDRIWSRERNRYLTGETYRSKVSYWLPINWSGVGLHDADWRSTFGGKIYLSGGSHGCVNVPPAVMKNLYPKTFNGMPVIVYDSTRQKIAAPAQVPQAPTPPAAPVQPSPAGQQ
;
A
#
# COMPACT_ATOMS: atom_id res chain seq x y z
N MET A 1 43.94 -8.94 97.13
CA MET A 1 43.11 -8.56 95.98
C MET A 1 43.86 -7.79 94.87
N LYS A 2 44.58 -6.68 95.10
CA LYS A 2 45.25 -5.91 94.08
C LYS A 2 46.38 -6.65 93.30
N LYS A 3 47.12 -7.58 93.96
CA LYS A 3 48.20 -8.32 93.32
C LYS A 3 47.71 -9.47 92.43
N THR A 4 46.66 -10.17 92.84
CA THR A 4 46.00 -11.25 92.08
C THR A 4 45.34 -10.73 90.84
N PHE A 5 44.72 -9.51 90.86
CA PHE A 5 44.11 -8.85 89.71
C PHE A 5 45.16 -8.44 88.72
N LYS A 6 46.31 -7.94 89.09
CA LYS A 6 47.43 -7.59 88.21
C LYS A 6 47.97 -8.82 87.47
N ILE A 7 48.13 -9.96 88.19
CA ILE A 7 48.60 -11.22 87.54
C ILE A 7 47.58 -11.78 86.59
N PHE A 8 46.28 -11.71 86.88
CA PHE A 8 45.21 -12.10 85.97
C PHE A 8 45.17 -11.23 84.72
N PHE A 9 45.33 -9.90 84.87
CA PHE A 9 45.35 -8.98 83.74
C PHE A 9 46.59 -9.14 82.84
N ALA A 10 47.76 -9.41 83.45
CA ALA A 10 48.98 -9.74 82.72
C ALA A 10 48.88 -11.05 81.96
N PHE A 11 48.17 -12.04 82.48
CA PHE A 11 47.94 -13.33 81.81
C PHE A 11 47.00 -13.14 80.59
N ILE A 12 45.91 -12.35 80.72
CA ILE A 12 45.04 -12.00 79.58
C ILE A 12 45.82 -11.25 78.53
N LEU A 13 46.66 -10.30 78.89
CA LEU A 13 47.48 -9.53 77.96
C LEU A 13 48.44 -10.44 77.18
N ILE A 14 49.07 -11.40 77.81
CA ILE A 14 49.95 -12.37 77.17
C ILE A 14 49.16 -13.22 76.16
N ILE A 15 47.95 -13.68 76.52
CA ILE A 15 47.08 -14.42 75.63
C ILE A 15 46.69 -13.57 74.45
N LEU A 16 46.30 -12.30 74.61
CA LEU A 16 45.96 -11.40 73.58
C LEU A 16 47.13 -11.13 72.59
N ILE A 17 48.34 -10.94 73.15
CA ILE A 17 49.57 -10.79 72.38
C ILE A 17 49.85 -12.09 71.57
N PHE A 18 49.70 -13.25 72.19
CA PHE A 18 49.89 -14.54 71.53
C PHE A 18 48.89 -14.73 70.38
N ILE A 19 47.60 -14.42 70.60
CA ILE A 19 46.56 -14.43 69.56
C ILE A 19 46.89 -13.46 68.41
N TYR A 20 47.31 -12.22 68.75
CA TYR A 20 47.69 -11.22 67.79
C TYR A 20 48.87 -11.68 66.92
N ILE A 21 49.94 -12.22 67.50
CA ILE A 21 51.12 -12.73 66.81
C ILE A 21 50.74 -13.95 65.95
N THR A 22 49.90 -14.84 66.45
CA THR A 22 49.40 -15.98 65.70
C THR A 22 48.60 -15.51 64.43
N GLY A 23 47.78 -14.48 64.60
CA GLY A 23 47.04 -13.85 63.47
C GLY A 23 47.96 -13.17 62.44
N LEU A 24 49.02 -12.45 62.95
CA LEU A 24 50.01 -11.88 62.01
C LEU A 24 50.70 -12.97 61.21
N TYR A 25 51.01 -14.11 61.75
CA TYR A 25 51.63 -15.24 61.08
C TYR A 25 50.65 -15.90 60.10
N LEU A 26 49.40 -16.12 60.52
CA LEU A 26 48.37 -16.76 59.75
C LEU A 26 48.00 -15.95 58.50
N PHE A 27 47.81 -14.61 58.62
CA PHE A 27 47.38 -13.73 57.53
C PHE A 27 48.53 -13.20 56.67
N ARG A 28 49.74 -13.74 56.89
CA ARG A 28 50.87 -13.46 55.98
C ARG A 28 50.72 -14.15 54.62
N ASP A 29 50.13 -15.35 54.61
CA ASP A 29 49.97 -16.19 53.42
C ASP A 29 48.49 -16.49 53.10
N ARG A 30 47.54 -15.93 53.87
CA ARG A 30 46.09 -16.10 53.71
C ARG A 30 45.37 -14.76 53.58
N PHE A 31 44.25 -14.76 52.86
CA PHE A 31 43.34 -13.64 52.91
C PHE A 31 42.69 -13.50 54.30
N MET A 32 42.44 -12.26 54.69
CA MET A 32 41.70 -11.98 55.94
C MET A 32 40.27 -12.49 55.82
N PRO A 33 39.61 -12.80 56.93
CA PRO A 33 38.18 -13.12 56.93
C PRO A 33 37.39 -12.03 56.25
N ARG A 34 36.25 -12.41 55.55
CA ARG A 34 35.34 -11.47 54.90
C ARG A 34 36.02 -10.68 53.76
N THR A 35 36.97 -11.31 53.07
CA THR A 35 37.58 -10.76 51.86
C THR A 35 36.88 -11.30 50.62
N TYR A 36 36.22 -10.39 49.90
CA TYR A 36 35.47 -10.69 48.69
C TYR A 36 36.24 -10.17 47.47
N VAL A 37 36.42 -10.99 46.49
CA VAL A 37 37.03 -10.62 45.20
C VAL A 37 36.01 -10.89 44.11
N ASN A 38 35.69 -9.86 43.32
CA ASN A 38 34.66 -9.91 42.27
C ASN A 38 33.34 -10.55 42.76
N GLY A 39 32.95 -10.24 44.02
CA GLY A 39 31.72 -10.73 44.65
C GLY A 39 31.81 -12.11 45.33
N HIS A 40 32.94 -12.83 45.18
CA HIS A 40 33.14 -14.17 45.78
C HIS A 40 33.97 -14.10 47.05
N ASP A 41 33.59 -14.87 48.09
CA ASP A 41 34.29 -14.94 49.36
C ASP A 41 35.56 -15.80 49.24
N PHE A 42 36.71 -15.17 49.46
CA PHE A 42 38.02 -15.81 49.53
C PHE A 42 38.62 -15.71 50.94
N GLY A 43 37.86 -15.30 51.95
CA GLY A 43 38.32 -15.23 53.33
C GLY A 43 38.96 -16.51 53.78
N LEU A 44 40.13 -16.42 54.47
CA LEU A 44 40.93 -17.53 54.95
C LEU A 44 41.61 -18.40 53.87
N THR A 45 41.32 -18.18 52.60
CA THR A 45 42.00 -18.90 51.49
C THR A 45 43.49 -18.53 51.45
N LYS A 46 44.38 -19.48 51.14
CA LYS A 46 45.79 -19.16 50.89
C LYS A 46 45.95 -18.31 49.63
N ILE A 47 46.79 -17.29 49.75
CA ILE A 47 47.07 -16.39 48.60
C ILE A 47 47.66 -17.20 47.42
N SER A 48 48.48 -18.20 47.68
CA SER A 48 49.06 -19.08 46.65
C SER A 48 48.05 -20.00 45.95
N GLU A 49 46.88 -20.21 46.52
CA GLU A 49 45.81 -21.03 45.98
C GLU A 49 44.69 -20.18 45.34
N PHE A 50 44.77 -18.85 45.46
CA PHE A 50 43.72 -17.92 45.04
C PHE A 50 43.38 -18.01 43.53
N GLU A 51 44.40 -17.90 42.68
CA GLU A 51 44.19 -17.94 41.21
C GLU A 51 43.55 -19.27 40.79
N LYS A 52 44.03 -20.40 41.35
CA LYS A 52 43.48 -21.73 41.07
C LYS A 52 42.02 -21.82 41.51
N ASN A 53 41.73 -21.38 42.77
CA ASN A 53 40.38 -21.43 43.29
C ASN A 53 39.43 -20.52 42.51
N TYR A 54 39.91 -19.38 42.02
CA TYR A 54 39.15 -18.48 41.15
C TYR A 54 38.86 -19.12 39.78
N GLU A 55 39.87 -19.74 39.15
CA GLU A 55 39.69 -20.49 37.89
C GLU A 55 38.71 -21.68 38.09
N ASP A 56 38.78 -22.41 39.20
CA ASP A 56 37.91 -23.56 39.47
C ASP A 56 36.45 -23.12 39.66
N LEU A 57 36.19 -21.91 40.21
CA LEU A 57 34.85 -21.33 40.23
C LEU A 57 34.29 -21.15 38.83
N SER A 58 35.10 -20.67 37.88
CA SER A 58 34.67 -20.45 36.49
C SER A 58 34.45 -21.75 35.73
N LYS A 59 35.33 -22.75 35.88
CA LYS A 59 35.27 -24.05 35.21
C LYS A 59 34.07 -24.90 35.63
N ASN A 60 33.65 -24.80 36.88
CA ASN A 60 32.54 -25.57 37.43
C ASN A 60 31.20 -24.80 37.35
N PHE A 61 31.18 -23.61 36.74
CA PHE A 61 29.98 -22.81 36.67
C PHE A 61 28.97 -23.41 35.70
N VAL A 62 27.70 -23.39 36.12
CA VAL A 62 26.55 -23.86 35.34
C VAL A 62 25.49 -22.78 35.32
N LEU A 63 25.08 -22.38 34.13
CA LEU A 63 24.00 -21.43 33.89
C LEU A 63 22.72 -22.17 33.53
N GLU A 64 21.65 -22.01 34.32
CA GLU A 64 20.32 -22.49 33.96
C GLU A 64 19.60 -21.39 33.15
N VAL A 65 19.20 -21.68 31.88
CA VAL A 65 18.43 -20.81 31.01
C VAL A 65 16.97 -21.22 31.07
N ILE A 66 16.09 -20.27 31.40
CA ILE A 66 14.68 -20.53 31.73
C ILE A 66 13.80 -19.73 30.74
N ALA A 67 12.93 -20.42 29.98
CA ALA A 67 11.95 -19.77 29.13
C ALA A 67 10.74 -19.24 29.93
N LYS A 68 9.93 -18.39 29.30
CA LYS A 68 8.75 -17.76 29.92
C LYS A 68 7.70 -18.75 30.43
N ASP A 69 7.59 -19.92 29.83
CA ASP A 69 6.68 -21.01 30.25
C ASP A 69 7.20 -21.76 31.50
N LYS A 70 8.43 -21.46 31.96
CA LYS A 70 9.14 -22.08 33.09
C LYS A 70 9.31 -23.59 32.97
N LYS A 71 8.73 -24.23 31.97
CA LYS A 71 8.86 -25.68 31.72
C LYS A 71 10.01 -25.96 30.74
N ASN A 72 10.15 -25.10 29.73
CA ASN A 72 11.28 -25.13 28.82
C ASN A 72 12.50 -24.50 29.47
N LYS A 73 13.40 -25.35 29.94
CA LYS A 73 14.67 -24.93 30.55
C LYS A 73 15.80 -25.86 30.12
N ASP A 74 17.00 -25.31 30.13
CA ASP A 74 18.23 -26.00 29.78
C ASP A 74 19.40 -25.45 30.60
N LYS A 75 20.57 -26.09 30.55
CA LYS A 75 21.76 -25.68 31.26
C LYS A 75 22.93 -25.55 30.32
N ILE A 76 23.73 -24.52 30.51
CA ILE A 76 25.00 -24.33 29.83
C ILE A 76 26.09 -24.49 30.85
N THR A 77 27.06 -25.39 30.61
CA THR A 77 28.22 -25.55 31.44
C THR A 77 29.43 -24.80 30.87
N ALA A 78 30.34 -24.41 31.73
CA ALA A 78 31.59 -23.78 31.31
C ALA A 78 32.40 -24.71 30.38
N GLU A 79 32.37 -26.02 30.62
CA GLU A 79 33.04 -27.04 29.83
C GLU A 79 32.52 -27.09 28.37
N GLU A 80 31.17 -27.04 28.19
CA GLU A 80 30.54 -27.08 26.85
C GLU A 80 31.01 -25.95 25.95
N ILE A 81 31.27 -24.75 26.51
CA ILE A 81 31.68 -23.56 25.76
C ILE A 81 33.17 -23.23 25.95
N LYS A 82 33.91 -24.10 26.62
CA LYS A 82 35.33 -23.91 27.00
C LYS A 82 35.57 -22.56 27.68
N PHE A 83 34.67 -22.19 28.59
CA PHE A 83 34.76 -20.91 29.29
C PHE A 83 35.85 -20.97 30.39
N GLU A 84 36.77 -20.03 30.33
CA GLU A 84 37.82 -19.80 31.32
C GLU A 84 37.85 -18.33 31.67
N GLU A 85 37.93 -18.05 32.96
CA GLU A 85 38.15 -16.70 33.48
C GLU A 85 39.40 -16.70 34.35
N LYS A 86 40.33 -15.81 34.04
CA LYS A 86 41.58 -15.64 34.76
C LYS A 86 41.70 -14.22 35.28
N ILE A 87 42.32 -14.06 36.43
CA ILE A 87 42.70 -12.76 36.92
C ILE A 87 43.75 -12.16 35.97
N GLY A 88 43.43 -10.98 35.44
CA GLY A 88 44.27 -10.26 34.46
C GLY A 88 45.26 -9.34 35.14
N SER A 89 44.74 -8.37 35.90
CA SER A 89 45.53 -7.39 36.61
C SER A 89 44.88 -6.97 37.93
N GLY A 90 45.69 -6.40 38.82
CA GLY A 90 45.27 -6.01 40.13
C GLY A 90 45.79 -6.95 41.26
N PHE A 91 45.74 -6.49 42.45
CA PHE A 91 46.09 -7.29 43.64
C PHE A 91 45.17 -6.93 44.79
N VAL A 92 45.08 -7.88 45.71
CA VAL A 92 44.34 -7.68 46.95
C VAL A 92 45.30 -7.07 47.96
N ASP A 93 45.12 -5.79 48.23
CA ASP A 93 45.94 -5.08 49.21
C ASP A 93 45.45 -5.39 50.64
N GLN A 94 46.27 -6.09 51.40
CA GLN A 94 45.99 -6.36 52.80
C GLN A 94 47.26 -6.29 53.62
N THR A 95 47.14 -5.64 54.81
CA THR A 95 48.22 -5.52 55.73
C THR A 95 47.92 -6.38 56.96
N PRO A 96 48.68 -7.47 57.26
CA PRO A 96 48.39 -8.37 58.34
C PRO A 96 48.32 -7.70 59.75
N LEU A 97 49.01 -6.56 59.92
CA LEU A 97 48.98 -5.79 61.14
C LEU A 97 47.58 -5.38 61.61
N TYR A 98 46.64 -5.20 60.72
CA TYR A 98 45.27 -4.73 60.99
C TYR A 98 44.26 -5.88 61.09
N TRP A 99 44.69 -7.16 61.12
CA TRP A 99 43.80 -8.32 60.99
C TRP A 99 42.66 -8.32 62.03
N PRO A 100 42.85 -7.91 63.32
CA PRO A 100 41.77 -7.98 64.32
C PRO A 100 40.58 -7.07 63.90
N PHE A 101 40.88 -5.89 63.33
CA PHE A 101 39.87 -4.92 62.88
C PHE A 101 39.36 -5.26 61.50
N ALA A 102 40.25 -5.68 60.64
CA ALA A 102 39.92 -6.06 59.27
C ALA A 102 38.99 -7.27 59.14
N SER A 103 39.03 -8.18 60.20
CA SER A 103 38.14 -9.33 60.29
C SER A 103 36.70 -8.98 60.68
N LEU A 104 36.39 -7.73 61.01
CA LEU A 104 35.06 -7.26 61.41
C LEU A 104 34.31 -6.57 60.30
N VAL A 105 34.96 -6.29 59.19
CA VAL A 105 34.40 -5.50 58.05
C VAL A 105 34.53 -6.29 56.73
N ASP A 106 33.48 -6.27 55.93
CA ASP A 106 33.52 -6.83 54.59
C ASP A 106 34.43 -5.99 53.69
N LYS A 107 35.33 -6.65 52.98
CA LYS A 107 36.26 -6.00 52.03
C LYS A 107 36.00 -6.54 50.67
N HIS A 108 35.61 -5.63 49.77
CA HIS A 108 35.29 -5.93 48.38
C HIS A 108 36.40 -5.41 47.46
N TYR A 109 36.99 -6.32 46.72
CA TYR A 109 38.00 -6.01 45.72
C TYR A 109 37.45 -6.33 44.34
N GLN A 110 37.64 -5.42 43.39
CA GLN A 110 37.36 -5.65 41.96
C GLN A 110 38.69 -5.78 41.24
N LEU A 111 38.94 -6.96 40.67
CA LEU A 111 40.12 -7.28 39.90
C LEU A 111 39.70 -7.42 38.43
N ASP A 112 40.56 -6.96 37.50
CA ASP A 112 40.34 -7.18 36.09
C ASP A 112 40.42 -8.66 35.76
N THR A 113 39.54 -9.13 34.89
CA THR A 113 39.54 -10.52 34.45
C THR A 113 39.67 -10.63 32.93
N ILE A 114 40.31 -11.72 32.50
CA ILE A 114 40.42 -12.11 31.07
C ILE A 114 39.48 -13.29 30.86
N LEU A 115 38.45 -13.06 30.03
CA LEU A 115 37.50 -14.11 29.65
C LEU A 115 37.96 -14.76 28.33
N LYS A 116 37.96 -16.09 28.34
CA LYS A 116 38.20 -16.92 27.14
C LYS A 116 37.06 -17.93 26.98
N TYR A 117 36.62 -18.11 25.75
CA TYR A 117 35.62 -19.12 25.38
C TYR A 117 35.79 -19.50 23.91
N ASP A 118 35.24 -20.64 23.53
CA ASP A 118 35.22 -21.11 22.15
C ASP A 118 33.91 -20.56 21.50
N ASP A 119 34.07 -19.65 20.56
CA ASP A 119 32.96 -18.96 19.87
C ASP A 119 32.06 -19.93 19.08
N GLN A 120 32.64 -20.95 18.45
CA GLN A 120 31.90 -21.95 17.71
C GLN A 120 31.11 -22.87 18.66
N ALA A 121 31.73 -23.30 19.75
CA ALA A 121 31.09 -24.12 20.76
C ALA A 121 29.93 -23.35 21.43
N LEU A 122 30.13 -22.08 21.79
CA LEU A 122 29.07 -21.22 22.33
C LEU A 122 27.89 -21.10 21.33
N THR A 123 28.17 -20.78 20.09
CA THR A 123 27.12 -20.65 19.04
C THR A 123 26.36 -21.96 18.87
N ALA A 124 27.06 -23.09 18.80
CA ALA A 124 26.41 -24.40 18.69
C ALA A 124 25.53 -24.70 19.90
N ARG A 125 26.04 -24.40 21.13
CA ARG A 125 25.30 -24.64 22.36
C ARG A 125 24.07 -23.75 22.48
N LEU A 126 24.16 -22.46 22.14
CA LEU A 126 23.02 -21.55 22.13
C LEU A 126 21.94 -22.03 21.15
N ASN A 127 22.33 -22.49 19.96
CA ASN A 127 21.38 -23.02 18.99
C ASN A 127 20.71 -24.32 19.45
N SER A 128 21.37 -25.14 20.27
CA SER A 128 20.84 -26.40 20.80
C SER A 128 19.99 -26.27 22.06
N LEU A 129 19.90 -25.09 22.65
CA LEU A 129 19.10 -24.86 23.86
C LEU A 129 17.62 -25.21 23.61
N LYS A 130 17.00 -25.94 24.56
CA LYS A 130 15.57 -26.28 24.48
C LYS A 130 14.66 -25.05 24.28
N PRO A 131 14.83 -23.92 25.02
CA PRO A 131 14.06 -22.70 24.76
C PRO A 131 14.20 -22.16 23.35
N VAL A 132 15.32 -22.45 22.69
CA VAL A 132 15.62 -22.01 21.32
C VAL A 132 15.05 -22.95 20.28
N GLN A 133 15.10 -24.25 20.53
CA GLN A 133 14.60 -25.29 19.64
C GLN A 133 13.07 -25.40 19.63
N ASN A 134 12.45 -25.08 20.74
CA ASN A 134 11.00 -25.22 20.94
C ASN A 134 10.21 -23.94 20.59
N GLN A 135 10.81 -22.99 19.88
CA GLN A 135 10.13 -21.78 19.41
C GLN A 135 9.08 -22.13 18.34
N SER A 136 7.88 -21.59 18.47
CA SER A 136 6.74 -21.92 17.57
C SER A 136 5.85 -20.73 17.24
N ILE A 137 5.84 -19.68 18.04
CA ILE A 137 4.94 -18.55 17.92
C ILE A 137 5.75 -17.29 17.61
N HIS A 138 5.53 -16.73 16.41
CA HIS A 138 6.08 -15.42 16.08
C HIS A 138 5.31 -14.30 16.77
N SER A 139 6.02 -13.27 17.20
CA SER A 139 5.38 -12.02 17.63
C SER A 139 4.74 -11.32 16.43
N THR A 140 3.53 -10.83 16.59
CA THR A 140 2.82 -10.07 15.56
C THR A 140 2.27 -8.79 16.15
N ASP A 141 2.32 -7.72 15.37
CA ASP A 141 1.78 -6.42 15.75
C ASP A 141 0.26 -6.42 15.83
N ALA A 142 -0.28 -5.58 16.69
CA ALA A 142 -1.69 -5.27 16.68
C ALA A 142 -2.07 -4.60 15.34
N LYS A 143 -3.27 -4.87 14.86
CA LYS A 143 -3.79 -4.30 13.61
C LYS A 143 -5.28 -4.06 13.69
N ILE A 144 -5.77 -3.18 12.81
CA ILE A 144 -7.20 -2.97 12.65
C ILE A 144 -7.71 -3.89 11.55
N ILE A 145 -8.77 -4.61 11.84
CA ILE A 145 -9.52 -5.44 10.91
C ILE A 145 -10.94 -4.89 10.74
N TYR A 146 -11.48 -5.05 9.54
CA TYR A 146 -12.90 -4.77 9.26
C TYR A 146 -13.67 -6.09 9.28
N ASP A 147 -14.62 -6.22 10.18
CA ASP A 147 -15.44 -7.42 10.33
C ASP A 147 -16.91 -7.06 10.55
N LYS A 148 -17.80 -7.60 9.72
CA LYS A 148 -19.27 -7.48 9.81
C LYS A 148 -19.78 -6.04 9.97
N GLY A 149 -19.16 -5.09 9.24
CA GLY A 149 -19.61 -3.70 9.25
C GLY A 149 -18.95 -2.81 10.30
N ASP A 150 -17.98 -3.31 11.07
CA ASP A 150 -17.29 -2.53 12.09
C ASP A 150 -15.78 -2.74 12.04
N PHE A 151 -15.02 -1.74 12.53
CA PHE A 151 -13.57 -1.83 12.71
C PHE A 151 -13.24 -2.33 14.10
N LYS A 152 -12.45 -3.40 14.17
CA LYS A 152 -12.00 -4.02 15.42
C LYS A 152 -10.49 -4.04 15.50
N VAL A 153 -9.97 -3.93 16.71
CA VAL A 153 -8.55 -4.12 16.98
C VAL A 153 -8.29 -5.61 17.20
N GLU A 154 -7.52 -6.22 16.32
CA GLU A 154 -6.90 -7.52 16.56
C GLU A 154 -5.64 -7.27 17.38
N LYS A 155 -5.57 -7.86 18.58
CA LYS A 155 -4.47 -7.63 19.51
C LYS A 155 -3.17 -8.23 19.00
N GLU A 156 -2.08 -7.65 19.46
CA GLU A 156 -0.75 -8.18 19.26
C GLU A 156 -0.58 -9.56 19.90
N VAL A 157 0.35 -10.32 19.34
CA VAL A 157 0.76 -11.61 19.89
C VAL A 157 2.21 -11.52 20.36
N TYR A 158 2.46 -11.86 21.62
CA TYR A 158 3.79 -12.00 22.18
C TYR A 158 4.29 -13.41 21.91
N GLY A 159 5.17 -13.55 20.93
CA GLY A 159 5.75 -14.81 20.52
C GLY A 159 6.79 -15.38 21.50
N ASP A 160 7.44 -16.46 21.08
CA ASP A 160 8.48 -17.15 21.85
C ASP A 160 9.85 -17.14 21.15
N PHE A 161 10.00 -16.39 20.06
CA PHE A 161 11.27 -16.22 19.36
C PHE A 161 12.21 -15.30 20.15
N ILE A 162 13.46 -15.78 20.30
CA ILE A 162 14.49 -15.15 21.12
C ILE A 162 15.41 -14.31 20.25
N LYS A 163 15.80 -13.14 20.73
CA LYS A 163 16.82 -12.26 20.15
C LYS A 163 18.19 -12.91 20.33
N ARG A 164 18.77 -13.42 19.25
CA ARG A 164 19.96 -14.29 19.31
C ARG A 164 21.22 -13.61 19.82
N ASP A 165 21.44 -12.37 19.37
CA ASP A 165 22.64 -11.62 19.75
C ASP A 165 22.56 -11.17 21.22
N GLU A 166 21.39 -10.74 21.66
CA GLU A 166 21.14 -10.38 23.05
C GLU A 166 21.24 -11.62 23.98
N LEU A 167 20.71 -12.77 23.56
CA LEU A 167 20.87 -14.02 24.30
C LEU A 167 22.36 -14.35 24.49
N ARG A 168 23.16 -14.21 23.44
CA ARG A 168 24.60 -14.44 23.50
C ARG A 168 25.28 -13.52 24.52
N GLN A 169 24.95 -12.23 24.47
CA GLN A 169 25.51 -11.24 25.42
C GLN A 169 25.08 -11.54 26.86
N ALA A 170 23.80 -11.85 27.05
CA ALA A 170 23.28 -12.20 28.38
C ALA A 170 23.98 -13.45 28.94
N VAL A 171 24.14 -14.51 28.16
CA VAL A 171 24.85 -15.72 28.58
C VAL A 171 26.28 -15.41 29.02
N LEU A 172 27.04 -14.66 28.20
CA LEU A 172 28.41 -14.27 28.53
C LEU A 172 28.47 -13.40 29.78
N GLY A 173 27.54 -12.46 29.93
CA GLY A 173 27.42 -11.64 31.15
C GLY A 173 27.15 -12.48 32.41
N HIS A 174 26.24 -13.44 32.32
CA HIS A 174 25.97 -14.35 33.44
C HIS A 174 27.14 -15.25 33.79
N PHE A 175 27.94 -15.68 32.80
CA PHE A 175 29.18 -16.42 33.07
C PHE A 175 30.22 -15.55 33.76
N ALA A 176 30.39 -14.30 33.33
CA ALA A 176 31.31 -13.35 33.94
C ALA A 176 30.92 -13.02 35.40
N ASP A 177 29.62 -12.74 35.61
CA ASP A 177 29.09 -12.36 36.92
C ASP A 177 28.84 -13.57 37.86
N LYS A 178 29.02 -14.81 37.37
CA LYS A 178 28.67 -16.05 38.07
C LYS A 178 27.18 -16.07 38.54
N LYS A 179 26.28 -15.53 37.74
CA LYS A 179 24.84 -15.58 37.99
C LYS A 179 24.25 -16.87 37.39
N GLY A 180 23.90 -17.82 38.25
CA GLY A 180 23.54 -19.18 37.84
C GLY A 180 22.19 -19.37 37.15
N LYS A 181 21.40 -18.30 36.96
CA LYS A 181 20.07 -18.37 36.31
C LYS A 181 19.88 -17.20 35.37
N LEU A 182 19.45 -17.50 34.15
CA LEU A 182 19.06 -16.53 33.12
C LEU A 182 17.58 -16.76 32.80
N ASN A 183 16.72 -15.85 33.21
CA ASN A 183 15.31 -15.85 32.84
C ASN A 183 15.13 -14.98 31.57
N LEU A 184 14.78 -15.63 30.48
CA LEU A 184 14.69 -14.98 29.19
C LEU A 184 13.58 -13.89 29.12
N GLU A 185 12.51 -14.04 29.91
CA GLU A 185 11.43 -13.06 29.97
C GLU A 185 11.82 -11.85 30.84
N GLU A 186 12.38 -12.09 32.02
CA GLU A 186 12.79 -11.02 32.92
C GLU A 186 13.90 -10.13 32.33
N GLU A 187 14.74 -10.68 31.46
CA GLU A 187 15.79 -9.94 30.74
C GLU A 187 15.37 -9.41 29.37
N GLY A 188 14.08 -9.55 29.00
CA GLY A 188 13.54 -8.97 27.77
C GLY A 188 14.12 -9.56 26.48
N LEU A 189 14.52 -10.84 26.51
CA LEU A 189 15.22 -11.51 25.41
C LEU A 189 14.30 -12.06 24.32
N TYR A 190 12.99 -11.91 24.45
CA TYR A 190 12.04 -12.25 23.39
C TYR A 190 11.85 -11.12 22.39
N ILE A 191 11.58 -11.48 21.15
CA ILE A 191 11.16 -10.52 20.12
C ILE A 191 9.74 -10.07 20.48
N GLU A 192 9.58 -8.78 20.72
CA GLU A 192 8.29 -8.19 21.05
C GLU A 192 7.57 -7.62 19.83
N PRO A 193 6.25 -7.50 19.86
CA PRO A 193 5.52 -6.73 18.84
C PRO A 193 5.92 -5.25 18.91
N ASN A 194 6.03 -4.61 17.73
CA ASN A 194 6.36 -3.18 17.63
C ASN A 194 5.13 -2.31 17.90
N ILE A 195 3.93 -2.79 17.53
CA ILE A 195 2.67 -2.06 17.66
C ILE A 195 1.75 -2.83 18.60
N ARG A 196 1.32 -2.15 19.66
CA ARG A 196 0.42 -2.70 20.69
C ARG A 196 -0.99 -2.16 20.48
N ALA A 197 -1.99 -2.95 20.87
CA ALA A 197 -3.41 -2.59 20.76
C ALA A 197 -3.79 -1.33 21.56
N ASP A 198 -3.09 -1.03 22.64
CA ASP A 198 -3.28 0.15 23.49
C ASP A 198 -2.44 1.37 23.03
N SER A 199 -1.64 1.24 21.96
CA SER A 199 -0.80 2.32 21.46
C SER A 199 -1.64 3.46 20.84
N ASP A 200 -1.11 4.67 20.88
CA ASP A 200 -1.74 5.82 20.23
C ASP A 200 -1.80 5.63 18.69
N TYR A 201 -0.83 4.91 18.11
CA TYR A 201 -0.85 4.51 16.72
C TYR A 201 -2.17 3.79 16.33
N ILE A 202 -2.56 2.76 17.09
CA ILE A 202 -3.81 2.01 16.83
C ILE A 202 -5.05 2.85 17.11
N LYS A 203 -5.04 3.68 18.17
CA LYS A 203 -6.18 4.57 18.49
C LYS A 203 -6.41 5.58 17.37
N ASN A 204 -5.37 6.29 16.93
CA ASN A 204 -5.44 7.27 15.85
C ASN A 204 -5.92 6.63 14.54
N GLN A 205 -5.41 5.44 14.23
CA GLN A 205 -5.81 4.69 13.06
C GLN A 205 -7.28 4.27 13.12
N LEU A 206 -7.76 3.78 14.27
CA LEU A 206 -9.14 3.35 14.46
C LEU A 206 -10.11 4.53 14.30
N GLU A 207 -9.78 5.67 14.91
CA GLU A 207 -10.56 6.90 14.79
C GLU A 207 -10.61 7.38 13.34
N SER A 208 -9.47 7.42 12.67
CA SER A 208 -9.39 7.79 11.25
C SER A 208 -10.25 6.87 10.37
N TYR A 209 -10.16 5.55 10.58
CA TYR A 209 -10.97 4.60 9.80
C TYR A 209 -12.46 4.80 10.01
N LYS A 210 -12.92 4.99 11.26
CA LYS A 210 -14.34 5.22 11.56
C LYS A 210 -14.83 6.50 10.90
N THR A 211 -14.11 7.60 11.05
CA THR A 211 -14.45 8.89 10.45
C THR A 211 -14.53 8.82 8.91
N LEU A 212 -13.55 8.16 8.28
CA LEU A 212 -13.50 8.07 6.82
C LEU A 212 -14.51 7.08 6.24
N TYR A 213 -14.87 6.05 7.00
CA TYR A 213 -15.81 5.03 6.52
C TYR A 213 -17.21 5.57 6.27
N ASP A 214 -17.62 6.53 7.07
CA ASP A 214 -18.94 7.16 6.98
C ASP A 214 -19.02 8.26 5.90
N LYS A 215 -17.86 8.66 5.32
CA LYS A 215 -17.84 9.63 4.22
C LYS A 215 -18.47 9.05 2.96
N LYS A 216 -19.16 9.94 2.23
CA LYS A 216 -19.79 9.61 0.95
C LYS A 216 -19.49 10.67 -0.09
N ILE A 217 -18.94 10.24 -1.24
CA ILE A 217 -18.78 11.07 -2.43
C ILE A 217 -19.65 10.48 -3.54
N THR A 218 -20.55 11.26 -4.10
CA THR A 218 -21.33 10.90 -5.28
C THR A 218 -20.74 11.56 -6.50
N ILE A 219 -20.34 10.77 -7.50
CA ILE A 219 -19.85 11.27 -8.78
C ILE A 219 -21.03 11.20 -9.77
N ASP A 220 -21.49 12.35 -10.20
CA ASP A 220 -22.68 12.51 -11.05
C ASP A 220 -22.28 12.66 -12.51
N PHE A 221 -22.68 11.70 -13.33
CA PHE A 221 -22.49 11.69 -14.78
C PHE A 221 -23.77 12.08 -15.54
N ASP A 222 -24.66 12.83 -14.91
CA ASP A 222 -25.97 13.25 -15.38
C ASP A 222 -27.00 12.10 -15.51
N ASP A 223 -26.76 11.10 -16.36
CA ASP A 223 -27.65 9.94 -16.56
C ASP A 223 -27.41 8.79 -15.57
N ARG A 224 -26.30 8.82 -14.86
CA ARG A 224 -25.89 7.80 -13.90
C ARG A 224 -24.99 8.37 -12.82
N LYS A 225 -24.95 7.70 -11.68
CA LYS A 225 -24.14 8.12 -10.53
C LYS A 225 -23.24 6.97 -10.06
N GLU A 226 -22.08 7.33 -9.59
CA GLU A 226 -21.19 6.41 -8.89
C GLU A 226 -20.98 6.87 -7.46
N GLU A 227 -21.28 6.00 -6.50
CA GLU A 227 -21.10 6.30 -5.08
C GLU A 227 -19.80 5.69 -4.59
N VAL A 228 -18.98 6.52 -3.95
CA VAL A 228 -17.74 6.12 -3.31
C VAL A 228 -17.92 6.26 -1.81
N THR A 229 -17.89 5.16 -1.10
CA THR A 229 -18.14 5.08 0.35
C THR A 229 -17.19 4.07 1.00
N GLY A 230 -17.08 4.10 2.31
CA GLY A 230 -16.39 3.07 3.09
C GLY A 230 -14.97 2.79 2.60
N GLN A 231 -14.72 1.52 2.22
CA GLN A 231 -13.41 1.08 1.75
C GLN A 231 -12.93 1.85 0.49
N GLY A 232 -13.84 2.31 -0.35
CA GLY A 232 -13.51 3.12 -1.52
C GLY A 232 -12.90 4.47 -1.15
N ILE A 233 -13.40 5.10 -0.08
CA ILE A 233 -12.84 6.33 0.48
C ILE A 233 -11.47 6.04 1.11
N ILE A 234 -11.39 5.04 2.00
CA ILE A 234 -10.16 4.66 2.71
C ILE A 234 -9.02 4.30 1.73
N ALA A 235 -9.35 3.69 0.59
CA ALA A 235 -8.38 3.33 -0.43
C ALA A 235 -7.62 4.53 -1.04
N MET A 236 -8.12 5.76 -0.85
CA MET A 236 -7.48 7.01 -1.30
C MET A 236 -6.56 7.65 -0.24
N TYR A 237 -6.34 6.98 0.90
CA TYR A 237 -5.49 7.46 1.99
C TYR A 237 -4.28 6.55 2.19
N SER A 238 -3.24 7.12 2.80
CA SER A 238 -2.05 6.41 3.29
C SER A 238 -1.88 6.65 4.78
N LYS A 239 -1.23 5.69 5.45
CA LYS A 239 -0.92 5.76 6.88
C LYS A 239 0.33 6.62 7.11
N THR A 240 0.30 7.41 8.17
CA THR A 240 1.45 8.15 8.70
C THR A 240 2.13 7.34 9.81
N ASP A 241 3.28 7.80 10.27
CA ASP A 241 4.07 7.13 11.31
C ASP A 241 3.34 7.05 12.66
N ASP A 242 2.43 7.96 12.94
CA ASP A 242 1.58 7.96 14.15
C ASP A 242 0.28 7.16 13.99
N GLY A 243 0.07 6.51 12.85
CA GLY A 243 -1.10 5.71 12.53
C GLY A 243 -2.27 6.48 11.94
N SER A 244 -2.20 7.80 11.85
CA SER A 244 -3.26 8.61 11.21
C SER A 244 -3.32 8.34 9.70
N LEU A 245 -4.45 8.71 9.08
CA LEU A 245 -4.65 8.59 7.64
C LEU A 245 -4.62 9.97 6.97
N VAL A 246 -3.81 10.11 5.95
CA VAL A 246 -3.73 11.34 5.13
C VAL A 246 -4.09 11.03 3.68
N ILE A 247 -4.66 12.01 2.97
CA ILE A 247 -4.99 11.87 1.55
C ILE A 247 -3.70 11.58 0.78
N ASP A 248 -3.72 10.50 0.00
CA ASP A 248 -2.64 10.08 -0.86
C ASP A 248 -2.98 10.48 -2.31
N GLU A 249 -2.29 11.49 -2.81
CA GLU A 249 -2.55 12.03 -4.14
C GLU A 249 -2.31 11.03 -5.27
N GLU A 250 -1.38 10.09 -5.11
CA GLU A 250 -1.13 9.05 -6.10
C GLU A 250 -2.30 8.07 -6.16
N LYS A 251 -2.83 7.68 -5.01
CA LYS A 251 -4.02 6.81 -4.92
C LYS A 251 -5.26 7.48 -5.47
N VAL A 252 -5.44 8.78 -5.22
CA VAL A 252 -6.52 9.57 -5.86
C VAL A 252 -6.31 9.63 -7.37
N THR A 253 -5.08 9.83 -7.85
CA THR A 253 -4.78 9.79 -9.28
C THR A 253 -5.17 8.45 -9.89
N ASN A 254 -4.77 7.35 -9.27
CA ASN A 254 -5.12 5.99 -9.71
C ASN A 254 -6.63 5.74 -9.71
N PHE A 255 -7.36 6.30 -8.76
CA PHE A 255 -8.82 6.26 -8.74
C PHE A 255 -9.41 6.99 -9.95
N VAL A 256 -8.95 8.23 -10.23
CA VAL A 256 -9.41 9.03 -11.38
C VAL A 256 -9.08 8.36 -12.72
N GLU A 257 -7.92 7.71 -12.85
CA GLU A 257 -7.57 6.96 -14.06
C GLU A 257 -8.56 5.79 -14.30
N LYS A 258 -8.91 5.06 -13.26
CA LYS A 258 -9.91 3.98 -13.35
C LYS A 258 -11.29 4.53 -13.70
N LEU A 259 -11.67 5.66 -13.10
CA LEU A 259 -12.91 6.34 -13.39
C LEU A 259 -12.97 6.78 -14.86
N ALA A 260 -11.92 7.44 -15.33
CA ALA A 260 -11.80 7.87 -16.73
C ALA A 260 -11.83 6.68 -17.69
N ALA A 261 -11.08 5.61 -17.40
CA ALA A 261 -11.10 4.39 -18.23
C ALA A 261 -12.48 3.75 -18.32
N LYS A 262 -13.31 3.89 -17.28
CA LYS A 262 -14.69 3.36 -17.26
C LYS A 262 -15.69 4.23 -17.99
N TYR A 263 -15.50 5.55 -17.99
CA TYR A 263 -16.52 6.51 -18.44
C TYR A 263 -16.14 7.38 -19.65
N ASP A 264 -14.87 7.46 -20.01
CA ASP A 264 -14.44 8.11 -21.24
C ASP A 264 -14.87 7.28 -22.45
N THR A 265 -15.37 7.98 -23.47
CA THR A 265 -15.84 7.35 -24.71
C THR A 265 -14.99 7.70 -25.92
N PHE A 266 -13.99 8.54 -25.76
CA PHE A 266 -13.01 8.88 -26.80
C PHE A 266 -12.27 7.62 -27.28
N ARG A 267 -12.23 7.42 -28.60
CA ARG A 267 -11.63 6.26 -29.27
C ARG A 267 -12.26 4.90 -28.93
N THR A 268 -13.44 4.89 -28.32
CA THR A 268 -14.16 3.63 -28.09
C THR A 268 -15.07 3.28 -29.26
N SER A 269 -15.24 1.98 -29.54
CA SER A 269 -16.22 1.51 -30.53
C SER A 269 -17.64 1.72 -30.04
N ARG A 270 -18.58 1.95 -30.95
CA ARG A 270 -20.00 2.14 -30.63
C ARG A 270 -20.88 1.18 -31.41
N ILE A 271 -21.98 0.81 -30.78
CA ILE A 271 -23.08 0.13 -31.45
C ILE A 271 -24.05 1.22 -31.92
N PHE A 272 -24.17 1.37 -33.24
CA PHE A 272 -24.94 2.44 -33.87
C PHE A 272 -26.11 1.87 -34.66
N ASN A 273 -27.29 2.49 -34.54
CA ASN A 273 -28.47 2.11 -35.32
C ASN A 273 -28.49 2.90 -36.64
N ALA A 274 -27.96 2.28 -37.67
CA ALA A 274 -27.73 2.90 -38.96
C ALA A 274 -29.01 2.97 -39.81
N THR A 275 -29.14 4.05 -40.55
CA THR A 275 -30.32 4.37 -41.39
C THR A 275 -30.63 3.25 -42.39
N GLY A 276 -31.82 2.64 -42.25
CA GLY A 276 -32.38 1.65 -43.20
C GLY A 276 -31.73 0.27 -43.19
N ILE A 277 -30.72 0.01 -42.29
CA ILE A 277 -30.03 -1.31 -42.25
C ILE A 277 -29.93 -1.92 -40.89
N GLY A 278 -30.30 -1.18 -39.85
CA GLY A 278 -30.21 -1.62 -38.47
C GLY A 278 -28.81 -1.44 -37.90
N THR A 279 -28.39 -2.34 -37.00
CA THR A 279 -27.23 -2.17 -36.14
C THR A 279 -25.90 -2.38 -36.87
N VAL A 280 -24.96 -1.45 -36.67
CA VAL A 280 -23.56 -1.54 -37.10
C VAL A 280 -22.64 -1.32 -35.92
N LYS A 281 -21.46 -1.93 -35.94
CA LYS A 281 -20.38 -1.63 -34.99
C LYS A 281 -19.42 -0.67 -35.65
N VAL A 282 -19.32 0.55 -35.13
CA VAL A 282 -18.45 1.60 -35.65
C VAL A 282 -17.25 1.74 -34.72
N ASP A 283 -16.05 1.80 -35.30
CA ASP A 283 -14.82 1.97 -34.55
C ASP A 283 -14.72 3.34 -33.90
N GLY A 284 -13.86 3.46 -32.89
CA GLY A 284 -13.58 4.74 -32.27
C GLY A 284 -12.79 5.68 -33.16
N GLY A 285 -13.23 6.95 -33.24
CA GLY A 285 -12.53 8.06 -33.87
C GLY A 285 -12.13 9.12 -32.84
N ILE A 286 -12.20 10.39 -33.23
CA ILE A 286 -11.82 11.51 -32.34
C ILE A 286 -13.01 12.09 -31.57
N TYR A 287 -14.18 11.49 -31.64
CA TYR A 287 -15.37 11.88 -30.87
C TYR A 287 -15.46 11.18 -29.54
N GLY A 288 -16.06 11.82 -28.55
CA GLY A 288 -16.39 11.24 -27.25
C GLY A 288 -15.87 12.05 -26.06
N TRP A 289 -16.27 11.64 -24.88
CA TRP A 289 -15.89 12.24 -23.61
C TRP A 289 -14.44 11.96 -23.29
N ILE A 290 -13.71 12.98 -22.82
CA ILE A 290 -12.37 12.84 -22.24
C ILE A 290 -12.34 13.58 -20.93
N THR A 291 -12.15 12.85 -19.84
CA THR A 291 -11.98 13.43 -18.50
C THR A 291 -10.70 14.26 -18.39
N ASP A 292 -10.80 15.48 -17.88
CA ASP A 292 -9.67 16.25 -17.38
C ASP A 292 -9.23 15.65 -16.04
N ARG A 293 -8.24 14.76 -16.09
CA ARG A 293 -7.82 13.95 -14.95
C ARG A 293 -7.32 14.80 -13.79
N GLN A 294 -6.56 15.85 -14.10
CA GLN A 294 -6.01 16.71 -13.05
C GLN A 294 -7.12 17.49 -12.34
N LYS A 295 -7.99 18.16 -13.09
CA LYS A 295 -9.08 18.93 -12.46
C LYS A 295 -10.07 18.05 -11.72
N THR A 296 -10.38 16.87 -12.26
CA THR A 296 -11.25 15.91 -11.55
C THR A 296 -10.60 15.38 -10.28
N LYS A 297 -9.27 15.14 -10.29
CA LYS A 297 -8.50 14.80 -9.08
C LYS A 297 -8.62 15.91 -8.03
N ASP A 298 -8.45 17.16 -8.43
CA ASP A 298 -8.53 18.30 -7.52
C ASP A 298 -9.91 18.42 -6.88
N GLU A 299 -10.98 18.19 -7.63
CA GLU A 299 -12.36 18.13 -7.13
C GLU A 299 -12.57 16.97 -6.13
N ILE A 300 -12.03 15.79 -6.41
CA ILE A 300 -12.11 14.65 -5.48
C ILE A 300 -11.34 14.94 -4.19
N ILE A 301 -10.12 15.51 -4.28
CA ILE A 301 -9.35 15.91 -3.09
C ILE A 301 -10.12 16.95 -2.28
N ALA A 302 -10.74 17.92 -2.93
CA ALA A 302 -11.60 18.91 -2.25
C ALA A 302 -12.80 18.25 -1.56
N ALA A 303 -13.43 17.26 -2.20
CA ALA A 303 -14.55 16.50 -1.63
C ALA A 303 -14.11 15.65 -0.43
N LEU A 304 -12.94 14.99 -0.49
CA LEU A 304 -12.39 14.19 0.62
C LEU A 304 -12.11 15.00 1.89
N LYS A 305 -11.85 16.30 1.74
CA LYS A 305 -11.62 17.24 2.88
C LYS A 305 -12.91 17.70 3.57
N ARG A 306 -14.08 17.43 3.00
CA ARG A 306 -15.39 17.80 3.59
C ARG A 306 -15.88 16.69 4.51
N ASP A 307 -16.60 17.04 5.55
CA ASP A 307 -17.15 16.07 6.50
C ASP A 307 -18.56 15.59 6.13
N GLU A 308 -19.29 16.38 5.34
CA GLU A 308 -20.62 16.06 4.85
C GLU A 308 -20.61 15.31 3.51
N PRO A 309 -21.66 14.55 3.15
CA PRO A 309 -21.79 13.93 1.84
C PRO A 309 -21.73 14.96 0.71
N VAL A 310 -20.91 14.69 -0.30
CA VAL A 310 -20.66 15.61 -1.41
C VAL A 310 -21.05 14.97 -2.73
N THR A 311 -21.68 15.75 -3.61
CA THR A 311 -21.85 15.39 -5.03
C THR A 311 -20.94 16.25 -5.87
N ILE A 312 -20.13 15.61 -6.71
CA ILE A 312 -19.24 16.26 -7.69
C ILE A 312 -19.59 15.82 -9.11
N LYS A 313 -19.22 16.61 -10.10
CA LYS A 313 -19.23 16.23 -11.51
C LYS A 313 -17.80 16.11 -12.03
N PRO A 314 -17.47 15.08 -12.83
CA PRO A 314 -16.18 15.04 -13.49
C PRO A 314 -15.99 16.26 -14.40
N ILE A 315 -14.77 16.78 -14.46
CA ILE A 315 -14.43 17.86 -15.38
C ILE A 315 -13.87 17.24 -16.66
N TYR A 316 -14.32 17.75 -17.81
CA TYR A 316 -13.93 17.22 -19.11
C TYR A 316 -13.04 18.21 -19.86
N ARG A 317 -12.05 17.71 -20.58
CA ARG A 317 -11.28 18.49 -21.55
C ARG A 317 -11.87 18.36 -22.97
N GLN A 318 -12.73 17.36 -23.19
CA GLN A 318 -13.52 17.20 -24.39
C GLN A 318 -14.89 16.65 -24.02
N ASP A 319 -15.92 17.32 -24.51
CA ASP A 319 -17.32 16.94 -24.35
C ASP A 319 -17.82 16.18 -25.57
N ALA A 320 -18.82 15.34 -25.40
CA ALA A 320 -19.71 14.84 -26.41
C ALA A 320 -21.08 15.53 -26.30
N VAL A 321 -21.94 15.38 -27.31
CA VAL A 321 -23.25 16.07 -27.34
C VAL A 321 -24.27 15.50 -26.36
N SER A 322 -24.05 14.28 -25.90
CA SER A 322 -24.88 13.61 -24.90
C SER A 322 -24.02 12.96 -23.83
N ARG A 323 -24.48 12.99 -22.57
CA ARG A 323 -23.82 12.29 -21.47
C ARG A 323 -24.47 10.94 -21.17
N THR A 324 -25.45 10.54 -21.93
CA THR A 324 -26.06 9.20 -21.83
C THR A 324 -25.11 8.11 -22.33
N VAL A 325 -25.49 6.85 -22.12
CA VAL A 325 -24.74 5.69 -22.64
C VAL A 325 -24.53 5.80 -24.16
N ASP A 326 -25.55 6.35 -24.88
CA ASP A 326 -25.39 6.80 -26.26
C ASP A 326 -24.93 8.26 -26.29
N ASP A 327 -23.62 8.46 -26.38
CA ASP A 327 -23.02 9.78 -26.37
C ASP A 327 -23.15 10.52 -27.70
N VAL A 328 -23.55 9.85 -28.78
CA VAL A 328 -23.82 10.45 -30.08
C VAL A 328 -25.09 11.32 -30.05
N GLY A 329 -26.10 10.90 -29.27
CA GLY A 329 -27.38 11.60 -29.17
C GLY A 329 -28.15 11.63 -30.48
N ASN A 330 -28.98 12.65 -30.67
CA ASN A 330 -29.97 12.71 -31.74
C ASN A 330 -29.64 13.76 -32.84
N THR A 331 -28.45 14.40 -32.80
CA THR A 331 -28.02 15.39 -33.81
C THR A 331 -26.63 15.04 -34.29
N TYR A 332 -26.57 14.47 -35.51
CA TYR A 332 -25.33 13.93 -36.06
C TYR A 332 -25.35 13.86 -37.58
N ILE A 333 -24.18 13.64 -38.18
CA ILE A 333 -24.03 13.26 -39.58
C ILE A 333 -23.68 11.78 -39.65
N GLU A 334 -24.37 11.05 -40.50
CA GLU A 334 -24.15 9.65 -40.81
C GLU A 334 -23.64 9.49 -42.24
N VAL A 335 -22.59 8.66 -42.43
CA VAL A 335 -21.98 8.40 -43.73
C VAL A 335 -21.80 6.91 -43.93
N ASP A 336 -22.48 6.32 -44.92
CA ASP A 336 -22.28 4.92 -45.32
C ASP A 336 -21.43 4.85 -46.59
N LEU A 337 -20.23 4.34 -46.49
CA LEU A 337 -19.27 4.22 -47.57
C LEU A 337 -19.68 3.18 -48.62
N ALA A 338 -20.38 2.12 -48.22
CA ALA A 338 -20.85 1.10 -49.12
C ALA A 338 -22.01 1.60 -50.00
N ARG A 339 -22.93 2.34 -49.42
CA ARG A 339 -24.09 2.92 -50.11
C ARG A 339 -23.78 4.26 -50.75
N GLN A 340 -22.65 4.86 -50.48
CA GLN A 340 -22.25 6.21 -50.91
C GLN A 340 -23.32 7.26 -50.60
N LYS A 341 -23.82 7.22 -49.34
CA LYS A 341 -24.88 8.08 -48.85
C LYS A 341 -24.44 8.84 -47.60
N LEU A 342 -24.97 10.05 -47.47
CA LEU A 342 -24.89 10.86 -46.23
C LEU A 342 -26.29 11.21 -45.78
N TRP A 343 -26.53 11.10 -44.49
CA TRP A 343 -27.72 11.58 -43.80
C TRP A 343 -27.33 12.58 -42.72
N TYR A 344 -28.16 13.61 -42.55
CA TYR A 344 -28.04 14.52 -41.40
C TYR A 344 -29.32 14.47 -40.60
N TYR A 345 -29.15 14.19 -39.32
CA TYR A 345 -30.22 14.17 -38.34
C TYR A 345 -30.12 15.39 -37.43
N ASN A 346 -31.25 16.04 -37.16
CA ASN A 346 -31.38 17.12 -36.20
C ASN A 346 -32.46 16.80 -35.18
N LYS A 347 -32.07 16.63 -33.91
CA LYS A 347 -32.99 16.22 -32.81
C LYS A 347 -33.84 14.99 -33.20
N GLY A 348 -33.23 14.01 -33.86
CA GLY A 348 -33.86 12.77 -34.30
C GLY A 348 -34.62 12.84 -35.60
N ASN A 349 -34.80 14.03 -36.20
CA ASN A 349 -35.48 14.18 -37.50
C ASN A 349 -34.47 14.14 -38.64
N LEU A 350 -34.74 13.33 -39.66
CA LEU A 350 -33.96 13.31 -40.90
C LEU A 350 -34.25 14.59 -41.68
N GLU A 351 -33.25 15.46 -41.84
CA GLU A 351 -33.39 16.72 -42.57
C GLU A 351 -32.69 16.70 -43.95
N ILE A 352 -31.62 15.92 -44.07
CA ILE A 352 -30.87 15.82 -45.32
C ILE A 352 -30.51 14.36 -45.57
N GLU A 353 -30.79 13.91 -46.81
CA GLU A 353 -30.26 12.68 -47.41
C GLU A 353 -29.67 13.04 -48.76
N THR A 354 -28.47 12.53 -49.05
CA THR A 354 -27.79 12.80 -50.33
C THR A 354 -26.82 11.69 -50.69
N ASP A 355 -26.61 11.55 -52.00
CA ASP A 355 -25.49 10.81 -52.55
C ASP A 355 -24.18 11.58 -52.36
N ILE A 356 -23.07 10.85 -52.15
CA ILE A 356 -21.72 11.38 -51.95
C ILE A 356 -20.69 10.67 -52.83
N VAL A 357 -19.45 11.18 -52.84
CA VAL A 357 -18.30 10.42 -53.34
C VAL A 357 -17.21 10.42 -52.28
N SER A 358 -16.94 9.25 -51.74
CA SER A 358 -15.89 9.06 -50.74
C SER A 358 -14.51 8.87 -51.36
N GLY A 359 -13.51 8.64 -50.51
CA GLY A 359 -12.14 8.31 -50.89
C GLY A 359 -12.06 7.01 -51.70
N ASN A 360 -11.07 6.93 -52.61
CA ASN A 360 -10.86 5.78 -53.47
C ASN A 360 -10.05 4.67 -52.72
N PRO A 361 -10.68 3.55 -52.32
CA PRO A 361 -9.97 2.49 -51.60
C PRO A 361 -9.04 1.68 -52.49
N THR A 362 -9.25 1.68 -53.81
CA THR A 362 -8.40 0.92 -54.76
C THR A 362 -7.02 1.58 -54.94
N LEU A 363 -6.91 2.86 -54.64
CA LEU A 363 -5.67 3.64 -54.62
C LEU A 363 -5.11 3.87 -53.21
N GLY A 364 -5.60 3.17 -52.19
CA GLY A 364 -5.19 3.37 -50.82
C GLY A 364 -5.75 4.64 -50.18
N ASN A 365 -6.63 5.37 -50.84
CA ASN A 365 -7.21 6.63 -50.37
C ASN A 365 -8.64 6.46 -49.81
N GLY A 366 -8.97 5.28 -49.26
CA GLY A 366 -10.30 5.04 -48.69
C GLY A 366 -10.59 6.00 -47.53
N THR A 367 -11.83 6.50 -47.44
CA THR A 367 -12.27 7.28 -46.28
C THR A 367 -12.22 6.40 -45.01
N PRO A 368 -11.53 6.79 -43.94
CA PRO A 368 -11.51 6.02 -42.72
C PRO A 368 -12.89 5.90 -42.06
N THR A 369 -13.21 4.72 -41.56
CA THR A 369 -14.40 4.52 -40.74
C THR A 369 -14.11 4.93 -39.28
N GLY A 370 -15.13 5.39 -38.55
CA GLY A 370 -15.01 5.77 -37.16
C GLY A 370 -16.12 6.69 -36.70
N THR A 371 -16.17 6.90 -35.39
CA THR A 371 -17.01 7.93 -34.79
C THR A 371 -16.15 9.17 -34.57
N ASP A 372 -16.23 10.08 -35.52
CA ASP A 372 -15.46 11.30 -35.59
C ASP A 372 -16.29 12.53 -35.18
N ARG A 373 -15.70 13.72 -35.19
CA ARG A 373 -16.41 14.98 -34.94
C ARG A 373 -15.92 16.09 -35.84
N ILE A 374 -16.84 17.01 -36.17
CA ILE A 374 -16.43 18.27 -36.78
C ILE A 374 -15.60 19.06 -35.76
N TRP A 375 -14.28 19.18 -35.99
CA TRP A 375 -13.43 19.90 -35.05
C TRP A 375 -13.10 21.33 -35.48
N SER A 376 -13.39 21.69 -36.75
CA SER A 376 -13.32 23.05 -37.28
C SER A 376 -14.38 23.26 -38.34
N ARG A 377 -14.73 24.51 -38.62
CA ARG A 377 -15.68 24.91 -39.70
C ARG A 377 -15.07 26.06 -40.45
N GLU A 378 -14.75 25.82 -41.71
CA GLU A 378 -14.04 26.78 -42.54
C GLU A 378 -14.78 27.04 -43.87
N ARG A 379 -14.55 28.21 -44.45
CA ARG A 379 -15.11 28.61 -45.73
C ARG A 379 -14.00 29.07 -46.67
N ASN A 380 -14.24 28.89 -47.99
CA ASN A 380 -13.33 29.35 -49.04
C ASN A 380 -11.88 28.86 -48.84
N ARG A 381 -11.73 27.60 -48.48
CA ARG A 381 -10.43 26.97 -48.24
C ARG A 381 -9.85 26.33 -49.48
N TYR A 382 -8.52 26.32 -49.64
CA TYR A 382 -7.82 25.47 -50.56
C TYR A 382 -7.41 24.17 -49.88
N LEU A 383 -7.87 23.05 -50.42
CA LEU A 383 -7.42 21.72 -50.02
C LEU A 383 -6.25 21.36 -50.94
N THR A 384 -5.08 21.09 -50.39
CA THR A 384 -3.84 20.83 -51.11
C THR A 384 -3.31 19.44 -50.74
N GLY A 385 -3.01 18.62 -51.75
CA GLY A 385 -2.27 17.38 -51.65
C GLY A 385 -1.05 17.43 -52.56
N GLU A 386 -0.31 16.33 -52.69
CA GLU A 386 0.89 16.26 -53.53
C GLU A 386 0.64 16.60 -55.00
N THR A 387 -0.54 16.23 -55.52
CA THR A 387 -0.88 16.34 -56.95
C THR A 387 -2.07 17.24 -57.24
N TYR A 388 -2.67 17.88 -56.22
CA TYR A 388 -3.86 18.70 -56.42
C TYR A 388 -3.91 19.92 -55.50
N ARG A 389 -4.64 20.93 -55.95
CA ARG A 389 -5.05 22.10 -55.17
C ARG A 389 -6.46 22.50 -55.60
N SER A 390 -7.44 22.18 -54.74
CA SER A 390 -8.87 22.40 -55.03
C SER A 390 -9.44 23.45 -54.07
N LYS A 391 -10.14 24.44 -54.57
CA LYS A 391 -10.88 25.41 -53.78
C LYS A 391 -12.22 24.82 -53.39
N VAL A 392 -12.59 24.89 -52.13
CA VAL A 392 -13.91 24.49 -51.62
C VAL A 392 -14.57 25.66 -50.90
N SER A 393 -15.90 25.80 -51.07
CA SER A 393 -16.67 26.86 -50.42
C SER A 393 -16.92 26.57 -48.96
N TYR A 394 -17.02 25.31 -48.59
CA TYR A 394 -17.32 24.81 -47.25
C TYR A 394 -16.41 23.65 -46.91
N TRP A 395 -15.75 23.71 -45.76
CA TRP A 395 -14.87 22.66 -45.26
C TRP A 395 -15.21 22.29 -43.82
N LEU A 396 -15.47 21.02 -43.54
CA LEU A 396 -15.77 20.44 -42.26
C LEU A 396 -14.78 19.30 -42.00
N PRO A 397 -13.59 19.54 -41.45
CA PRO A 397 -12.66 18.46 -41.06
C PRO A 397 -13.25 17.65 -39.95
N ILE A 398 -13.19 16.31 -40.04
CA ILE A 398 -13.82 15.38 -39.13
C ILE A 398 -12.81 14.59 -38.31
N ASN A 399 -11.58 14.45 -38.77
CA ASN A 399 -10.51 13.78 -38.05
C ASN A 399 -9.15 14.48 -38.24
N TRP A 400 -8.13 13.98 -37.57
CA TRP A 400 -6.79 14.60 -37.61
C TRP A 400 -5.93 14.16 -38.79
N SER A 401 -6.38 13.20 -39.62
CA SER A 401 -5.69 12.80 -40.85
C SER A 401 -5.98 13.70 -42.03
N GLY A 402 -6.70 14.82 -41.84
CA GLY A 402 -7.04 15.75 -42.88
C GLY A 402 -8.26 15.36 -43.72
N VAL A 403 -9.02 14.38 -43.26
CA VAL A 403 -10.29 13.99 -43.91
C VAL A 403 -11.43 14.85 -43.39
N GLY A 404 -12.32 15.23 -44.29
CA GLY A 404 -13.49 16.03 -43.94
C GLY A 404 -14.57 15.99 -45.04
N LEU A 405 -15.68 16.68 -44.76
CA LEU A 405 -16.78 16.87 -45.71
C LEU A 405 -16.63 18.24 -46.40
N HIS A 406 -16.83 18.30 -47.73
CA HIS A 406 -16.76 19.54 -48.47
C HIS A 406 -17.61 19.47 -49.75
N ASP A 407 -17.95 20.63 -50.30
CA ASP A 407 -18.53 20.75 -51.61
C ASP A 407 -17.53 20.34 -52.73
N ALA A 408 -18.02 19.78 -53.83
CA ALA A 408 -17.21 19.38 -54.95
C ALA A 408 -17.89 19.84 -56.26
N ASP A 409 -17.63 21.09 -56.63
CA ASP A 409 -18.21 21.75 -57.83
C ASP A 409 -17.65 21.21 -59.12
N TRP A 410 -16.54 20.50 -59.10
CA TRP A 410 -15.95 19.81 -60.26
C TRP A 410 -16.65 18.48 -60.60
N ARG A 411 -17.70 18.08 -59.87
CA ARG A 411 -18.49 16.87 -60.10
C ARG A 411 -19.93 17.22 -60.43
N SER A 412 -20.47 16.54 -61.41
CA SER A 412 -21.91 16.61 -61.79
C SER A 412 -22.72 15.43 -61.29
N THR A 413 -22.02 14.32 -60.85
CA THR A 413 -22.65 13.07 -60.40
C THR A 413 -22.04 12.58 -59.08
N PHE A 414 -22.89 11.99 -58.27
CA PHE A 414 -22.53 11.47 -56.96
C PHE A 414 -23.16 10.08 -56.77
N GLY A 415 -22.66 9.32 -55.80
CA GLY A 415 -23.20 8.01 -55.42
C GLY A 415 -22.68 6.84 -56.24
N GLY A 416 -23.28 5.69 -56.04
CA GLY A 416 -23.00 4.46 -56.77
C GLY A 416 -21.56 3.97 -56.60
N LYS A 417 -20.91 3.58 -57.71
CA LYS A 417 -19.54 3.05 -57.72
C LYS A 417 -18.50 4.08 -58.17
N ILE A 418 -18.85 5.37 -58.24
CA ILE A 418 -17.95 6.45 -58.69
C ILE A 418 -16.68 6.49 -57.85
N TYR A 419 -16.77 6.25 -56.55
CA TYR A 419 -15.63 6.27 -55.63
C TYR A 419 -14.52 5.25 -55.97
N LEU A 420 -14.83 4.15 -56.67
CA LEU A 420 -13.86 3.13 -57.08
C LEU A 420 -12.93 3.55 -58.21
N SER A 421 -13.37 4.45 -59.09
CA SER A 421 -12.59 4.92 -60.23
C SER A 421 -12.29 6.42 -60.21
N GLY A 422 -13.17 7.21 -59.61
CA GLY A 422 -13.10 8.66 -59.50
C GLY A 422 -13.29 9.17 -58.06
N GLY A 423 -12.91 8.38 -57.07
CA GLY A 423 -12.98 8.75 -55.65
C GLY A 423 -12.05 9.88 -55.29
N SER A 424 -12.24 10.44 -54.10
CA SER A 424 -11.36 11.45 -53.50
C SER A 424 -10.09 10.86 -52.91
N HIS A 425 -9.21 11.69 -52.36
CA HIS A 425 -8.04 11.28 -51.57
C HIS A 425 -8.37 11.01 -50.08
N GLY A 426 -9.61 10.67 -49.78
CA GLY A 426 -10.07 10.34 -48.43
C GLY A 426 -11.26 11.18 -47.94
N CYS A 427 -11.43 12.38 -48.44
CA CYS A 427 -12.54 13.27 -48.09
C CYS A 427 -13.89 12.77 -48.62
N VAL A 428 -14.97 13.23 -48.00
CA VAL A 428 -16.35 13.00 -48.46
C VAL A 428 -16.80 14.19 -49.28
N ASN A 429 -16.90 13.99 -50.58
CA ASN A 429 -17.40 14.98 -51.54
C ASN A 429 -18.94 15.01 -51.51
N VAL A 430 -19.49 16.17 -51.22
CA VAL A 430 -20.93 16.42 -51.11
C VAL A 430 -21.38 17.33 -52.21
N PRO A 431 -22.58 17.16 -52.82
CA PRO A 431 -23.10 18.09 -53.81
C PRO A 431 -23.11 19.54 -53.28
N PRO A 432 -22.67 20.54 -54.09
CA PRO A 432 -22.54 21.93 -53.65
C PRO A 432 -23.81 22.52 -53.04
N ALA A 433 -24.98 22.25 -53.61
CA ALA A 433 -26.28 22.73 -53.12
C ALA A 433 -26.62 22.12 -51.74
N VAL A 434 -26.29 20.83 -51.56
CA VAL A 434 -26.48 20.14 -50.25
C VAL A 434 -25.53 20.69 -49.22
N MET A 435 -24.23 20.83 -49.54
CA MET A 435 -23.24 21.36 -48.62
C MET A 435 -23.56 22.79 -48.18
N LYS A 436 -24.07 23.62 -49.05
CA LYS A 436 -24.58 24.97 -48.74
C LYS A 436 -25.72 24.94 -47.72
N ASN A 437 -26.60 23.92 -47.78
CA ASN A 437 -27.69 23.72 -46.79
C ASN A 437 -27.21 23.06 -45.47
N LEU A 438 -26.28 22.11 -45.56
CA LEU A 438 -25.75 21.36 -44.40
C LEU A 438 -24.86 22.23 -43.52
N TYR A 439 -23.94 22.99 -44.14
CA TYR A 439 -22.89 23.73 -43.39
C TYR A 439 -23.45 24.65 -42.29
N PRO A 440 -24.51 25.48 -42.49
CA PRO A 440 -25.03 26.34 -41.41
C PRO A 440 -25.68 25.58 -40.27
N LYS A 441 -26.07 24.33 -40.48
CA LYS A 441 -26.70 23.45 -39.46
C LYS A 441 -25.67 22.71 -38.57
N THR A 442 -24.41 22.73 -38.98
CA THR A 442 -23.34 22.06 -38.25
C THR A 442 -22.71 22.95 -37.15
N PHE A 443 -22.04 22.32 -36.17
CA PHE A 443 -21.28 22.99 -35.12
C PHE A 443 -20.01 22.22 -34.80
N ASN A 444 -19.05 22.88 -34.17
CA ASN A 444 -17.84 22.21 -33.68
C ASN A 444 -18.21 21.24 -32.56
N GLY A 445 -17.72 20.01 -32.65
CA GLY A 445 -18.08 18.93 -31.74
C GLY A 445 -19.21 18.03 -32.24
N MET A 446 -19.90 18.38 -33.33
CA MET A 446 -20.96 17.53 -33.91
C MET A 446 -20.40 16.15 -34.28
N PRO A 447 -21.03 15.05 -33.84
CA PRO A 447 -20.61 13.71 -34.22
C PRO A 447 -20.81 13.43 -35.70
N VAL A 448 -19.84 12.74 -36.31
CA VAL A 448 -19.87 12.24 -37.69
C VAL A 448 -19.55 10.74 -37.62
N ILE A 449 -20.55 9.93 -37.97
CA ILE A 449 -20.44 8.47 -37.90
C ILE A 449 -20.15 7.97 -39.30
N VAL A 450 -18.95 7.47 -39.56
CA VAL A 450 -18.52 6.93 -40.84
C VAL A 450 -18.37 5.42 -40.74
N TYR A 451 -19.09 4.67 -41.55
CA TYR A 451 -19.04 3.21 -41.53
C TYR A 451 -19.17 2.63 -42.96
N ASP A 452 -18.86 1.34 -43.08
CA ASP A 452 -19.09 0.53 -44.27
C ASP A 452 -20.12 -0.56 -43.94
N SER A 453 -21.35 -0.40 -44.43
CA SER A 453 -22.45 -1.31 -44.13
C SER A 453 -22.25 -2.76 -44.60
N THR A 454 -21.33 -2.99 -45.56
CA THR A 454 -20.98 -4.34 -46.00
C THR A 454 -20.03 -5.07 -45.05
N ARG A 455 -19.26 -4.33 -44.22
CA ARG A 455 -18.23 -4.85 -43.31
C ARG A 455 -18.63 -4.80 -41.84
N GLN A 456 -19.38 -3.75 -41.47
CA GLN A 456 -19.61 -3.42 -40.05
C GLN A 456 -21.03 -3.73 -39.55
N LYS A 457 -21.91 -4.28 -40.42
CA LYS A 457 -23.24 -4.72 -40.01
C LYS A 457 -23.14 -5.90 -39.06
N ILE A 458 -23.85 -5.82 -37.95
CA ILE A 458 -23.97 -6.91 -36.99
C ILE A 458 -25.42 -7.36 -36.92
N ALA A 459 -25.62 -8.65 -36.57
CA ALA A 459 -26.96 -9.13 -36.27
C ALA A 459 -27.52 -8.37 -35.06
N ALA A 460 -28.78 -8.00 -35.08
CA ALA A 460 -29.42 -7.41 -33.91
C ALA A 460 -29.20 -8.33 -32.72
N PRO A 461 -28.86 -7.82 -31.51
CA PRO A 461 -28.83 -8.63 -30.30
C PRO A 461 -30.19 -9.32 -30.18
N ALA A 462 -30.17 -10.63 -29.95
CA ALA A 462 -31.41 -11.35 -29.62
C ALA A 462 -32.10 -10.57 -28.48
N GLN A 463 -33.36 -10.18 -28.69
CA GLN A 463 -34.12 -9.51 -27.62
C GLN A 463 -34.05 -10.38 -26.39
N VAL A 464 -33.44 -9.89 -25.31
CA VAL A 464 -33.55 -10.52 -23.99
C VAL A 464 -35.05 -10.60 -23.71
N PRO A 465 -35.63 -11.78 -23.45
CA PRO A 465 -37.04 -11.88 -23.12
C PRO A 465 -37.31 -10.91 -21.96
N GLN A 466 -38.21 -9.96 -22.17
CA GLN A 466 -38.69 -9.12 -21.08
C GLN A 466 -39.23 -10.06 -20.01
N ALA A 467 -38.74 -9.90 -18.77
CA ALA A 467 -39.32 -10.61 -17.65
C ALA A 467 -40.84 -10.39 -17.65
N PRO A 468 -41.66 -11.43 -17.41
CA PRO A 468 -43.10 -11.28 -17.41
C PRO A 468 -43.50 -10.18 -16.44
N THR A 469 -44.29 -9.25 -16.94
CA THR A 469 -44.89 -8.16 -16.17
C THR A 469 -45.58 -8.78 -14.94
N PRO A 470 -45.32 -8.32 -13.71
CA PRO A 470 -46.02 -8.83 -12.54
C PRO A 470 -47.54 -8.67 -12.76
N PRO A 471 -48.38 -9.64 -12.36
CA PRO A 471 -49.81 -9.50 -12.49
C PRO A 471 -50.27 -8.24 -11.76
N ALA A 472 -51.15 -7.48 -12.40
CA ALA A 472 -51.75 -6.28 -11.84
C ALA A 472 -52.36 -6.60 -10.48
N ALA A 473 -52.04 -5.77 -9.47
CA ALA A 473 -52.63 -5.94 -8.14
C ALA A 473 -54.17 -5.84 -8.25
N PRO A 474 -54.91 -6.67 -7.51
CA PRO A 474 -56.36 -6.63 -7.52
C PRO A 474 -56.87 -5.26 -7.13
N VAL A 475 -57.73 -4.69 -7.98
CA VAL A 475 -58.44 -3.44 -7.71
C VAL A 475 -59.36 -3.66 -6.51
N GLN A 476 -59.09 -3.00 -5.42
CA GLN A 476 -60.03 -2.97 -4.28
C GLN A 476 -61.29 -2.20 -4.69
N PRO A 477 -62.51 -2.72 -4.41
CA PRO A 477 -63.74 -1.99 -4.69
C PRO A 477 -63.86 -0.77 -3.75
N SER A 478 -64.18 0.38 -4.34
CA SER A 478 -64.50 1.60 -3.60
C SER A 478 -65.67 1.34 -2.63
N PRO A 479 -65.63 1.87 -1.41
CA PRO A 479 -66.80 1.76 -0.53
C PRO A 479 -67.98 2.61 -1.09
N ALA A 480 -69.13 1.95 -1.25
CA ALA A 480 -70.38 2.57 -1.65
C ALA A 480 -70.78 3.63 -0.60
N GLY A 481 -71.13 4.80 -1.07
CA GLY A 481 -71.69 5.85 -0.23
C GLY A 481 -72.97 5.44 0.48
N GLN A 482 -73.06 5.78 1.77
CA GLN A 482 -74.31 5.83 2.48
C GLN A 482 -74.82 7.27 2.48
N GLN A 483 -76.08 7.42 2.06
CA GLN A 483 -76.87 8.61 2.21
C GLN A 483 -77.18 8.90 3.68
#